data_de5eeb2a16d68dc74d3e52d0ee3b7423
#
_entry.id   de5eeb2a16d68dc74d3e52d0ee3b7423
#
_cell.length_a   1.000
_cell.length_b   1.000
_cell.length_c   1.000
_cell.angle_alpha   90.00
_cell.angle_beta   90.00
_cell.angle_gamma   90.00
#
_symmetry.space_group_name_H-M   'P 1'
#
loop_
_entity.id
_entity.type
_entity.pdbx_description
1 polymer ?
#
loop_
_entity_poly.entity_id
_entity_poly.type
_entity_poly.pdbx_seq_one_letter_code
_entity_poly.pdbx_strand_id
1 'polypeptide(L)'
;MPYTIRYHFSQSFAVSARKAYLWCTDFTPEDHALMGEDNVERQVMHLTDSTVILKEIFHTRSGDIEKQKLVQFYPDRLSWVSTHLTGPNKYSQFIYEVSAEGNNASRLNFTALHIEHEKEIMTKTDIKLLADKLCKDDSKAWKLLAKAMEKELNK
;
A
#
# COMPACT_ATOMS: atom_id res chain seq x y z
N MET A 1 14.58 -15.53 13.73
CA MET A 1 13.71 -14.53 14.35
C MET A 1 13.30 -13.50 13.32
N PRO A 2 12.03 -13.09 13.25
CA PRO A 2 11.65 -12.01 12.36
C PRO A 2 12.15 -10.66 12.86
N TYR A 3 12.40 -9.75 11.93
CA TYR A 3 12.80 -8.37 12.23
C TYR A 3 11.66 -7.44 11.86
N THR A 4 11.47 -6.39 12.65
CA THR A 4 10.52 -5.32 12.34
C THR A 4 11.26 -4.16 11.70
N ILE A 5 10.86 -3.82 10.49
CA ILE A 5 11.45 -2.72 9.72
C ILE A 5 10.40 -1.61 9.65
N ARG A 6 10.72 -0.45 10.21
CA ARG A 6 9.80 0.70 10.25
C ARG A 6 10.28 1.78 9.31
N TYR A 7 9.36 2.34 8.54
CA TYR A 7 9.63 3.51 7.72
C TYR A 7 8.33 4.27 7.46
N HIS A 8 8.46 5.51 7.03
CA HIS A 8 7.31 6.34 6.68
C HIS A 8 7.69 7.32 5.57
N PHE A 9 6.71 7.78 4.85
CA PHE A 9 6.84 8.87 3.88
C PHE A 9 5.50 9.55 3.70
N SER A 10 5.51 10.70 3.03
CA SER A 10 4.31 11.43 2.63
C SER A 10 4.26 11.57 1.13
N GLN A 11 3.05 11.62 0.58
CA GLN A 11 2.79 11.88 -0.83
C GLN A 11 1.71 12.94 -0.95
N SER A 12 2.00 14.02 -1.66
CA SER A 12 1.02 15.07 -1.93
C SER A 12 0.11 14.68 -3.10
N PHE A 13 -1.14 15.06 -3.00
CA PHE A 13 -2.15 14.89 -4.04
C PHE A 13 -2.78 16.23 -4.39
N ALA A 14 -2.90 16.53 -5.68
CA ALA A 14 -3.61 17.73 -6.16
C ALA A 14 -5.12 17.45 -6.31
N VAL A 15 -5.70 16.79 -5.33
CA VAL A 15 -7.14 16.49 -5.21
C VAL A 15 -7.55 16.58 -3.74
N SER A 16 -8.86 16.79 -3.49
CA SER A 16 -9.35 16.85 -2.11
C SER A 16 -9.13 15.55 -1.35
N ALA A 17 -9.02 15.65 -0.04
CA ALA A 17 -8.76 14.48 0.83
C ALA A 17 -9.83 13.38 0.65
N ARG A 18 -11.10 13.75 0.58
CA ARG A 18 -12.18 12.78 0.41
C ARG A 18 -12.11 12.06 -0.94
N LYS A 19 -11.87 12.80 -2.02
CA LYS A 19 -11.71 12.20 -3.35
C LYS A 19 -10.50 11.27 -3.41
N ALA A 20 -9.38 11.69 -2.81
CA ALA A 20 -8.18 10.85 -2.72
C ALA A 20 -8.46 9.55 -1.96
N TYR A 21 -9.09 9.66 -0.80
CA TYR A 21 -9.45 8.50 0.00
C TYR A 21 -10.34 7.51 -0.79
N LEU A 22 -11.40 8.00 -1.42
CA LEU A 22 -12.31 7.15 -2.18
C LEU A 22 -11.61 6.47 -3.36
N TRP A 23 -10.74 7.19 -4.06
CA TRP A 23 -9.97 6.63 -5.17
C TRP A 23 -9.00 5.56 -4.70
N CYS A 24 -8.28 5.81 -3.60
CA CYS A 24 -7.29 4.86 -3.07
C CYS A 24 -7.91 3.60 -2.49
N THR A 25 -9.18 3.66 -2.07
CA THR A 25 -9.85 2.54 -1.40
C THR A 25 -10.86 1.80 -2.28
N ASP A 26 -10.90 2.10 -3.57
CA ASP A 26 -11.77 1.37 -4.52
C ASP A 26 -11.19 0.01 -4.93
N PHE A 27 -9.89 -0.18 -4.77
CA PHE A 27 -9.15 -1.41 -5.07
C PHE A 27 -9.45 -2.01 -6.44
N THR A 28 -9.45 -1.17 -7.46
CA THR A 28 -9.65 -1.63 -8.84
C THR A 28 -8.49 -2.54 -9.27
N PRO A 29 -8.74 -3.52 -10.15
CA PRO A 29 -7.67 -4.39 -10.66
C PRO A 29 -6.57 -3.63 -11.40
N GLU A 30 -6.88 -2.46 -11.94
CA GLU A 30 -5.98 -1.63 -12.73
C GLU A 30 -4.87 -0.97 -11.90
N ASP A 31 -5.01 -0.91 -10.58
CA ASP A 31 -4.02 -0.27 -9.69
C ASP A 31 -2.62 -0.83 -9.86
N HIS A 32 -2.49 -2.14 -10.06
CA HIS A 32 -1.19 -2.78 -10.27
C HIS A 32 -0.53 -2.32 -11.57
N ALA A 33 -1.31 -2.19 -12.64
CA ALA A 33 -0.79 -1.69 -13.91
C ALA A 33 -0.31 -0.23 -13.77
N LEU A 34 -1.02 0.58 -12.98
CA LEU A 34 -0.63 1.97 -12.70
C LEU A 34 0.70 2.05 -11.96
N MET A 35 1.02 1.05 -11.14
CA MET A 35 2.30 0.94 -10.43
C MET A 35 3.41 0.31 -11.28
N GLY A 36 3.12 -0.05 -12.53
CA GLY A 36 4.06 -0.72 -13.42
C GLY A 36 4.11 -2.23 -13.25
N GLU A 37 3.15 -2.82 -12.58
CA GLU A 37 3.03 -4.27 -12.38
C GLU A 37 1.96 -4.85 -13.30
N ASP A 38 2.39 -5.54 -14.34
CA ASP A 38 1.50 -6.27 -15.24
C ASP A 38 1.26 -7.70 -14.72
N ASN A 39 0.25 -8.37 -15.25
CA ASN A 39 -0.04 -9.77 -14.94
C ASN A 39 -0.39 -10.03 -13.48
N VAL A 40 -1.12 -9.12 -12.87
CA VAL A 40 -1.66 -9.28 -11.51
C VAL A 40 -3.19 -9.30 -11.58
N GLU A 41 -3.79 -10.33 -11.00
CA GLU A 41 -5.24 -10.39 -10.78
C GLU A 41 -5.55 -9.98 -9.35
N ARG A 42 -6.63 -9.25 -9.16
CA ARG A 42 -7.11 -8.84 -7.84
C ARG A 42 -8.58 -9.25 -7.65
N GLN A 43 -8.84 -9.91 -6.54
CA GLN A 43 -10.18 -10.25 -6.10
C GLN A 43 -10.44 -9.59 -4.74
N VAL A 44 -11.62 -9.03 -4.56
CA VAL A 44 -12.03 -8.36 -3.33
C VAL A 44 -13.14 -9.16 -2.67
N MET A 45 -12.93 -9.59 -1.44
CA MET A 45 -13.94 -10.28 -0.63
C MET A 45 -14.35 -9.37 0.52
N HIS A 46 -15.62 -8.97 0.54
CA HIS A 46 -16.18 -8.15 1.61
C HIS A 46 -16.55 -9.02 2.81
N LEU A 47 -15.91 -8.78 3.96
CA LEU A 47 -16.21 -9.48 5.22
C LEU A 47 -17.24 -8.73 6.05
N THR A 48 -17.07 -7.41 6.14
CA THR A 48 -17.99 -6.49 6.81
C THR A 48 -18.03 -5.20 6.00
N ASP A 49 -18.83 -4.21 6.45
CA ASP A 49 -18.90 -2.90 5.81
C ASP A 49 -17.56 -2.15 5.83
N SER A 50 -16.68 -2.51 6.76
CA SER A 50 -15.40 -1.82 6.96
C SER A 50 -14.17 -2.72 6.80
N THR A 51 -14.35 -3.96 6.33
CA THR A 51 -13.25 -4.92 6.24
C THR A 51 -13.35 -5.77 4.98
N VAL A 52 -12.26 -5.83 4.22
CA VAL A 52 -12.18 -6.66 3.02
C VAL A 52 -10.91 -7.53 3.06
N ILE A 53 -10.94 -8.65 2.35
CA ILE A 53 -9.76 -9.41 1.99
C ILE A 53 -9.46 -9.13 0.53
N LEU A 54 -8.23 -8.70 0.25
CA LEU A 54 -7.70 -8.60 -1.11
C LEU A 54 -6.90 -9.86 -1.40
N LYS A 55 -7.28 -10.56 -2.44
CA LYS A 55 -6.52 -11.69 -2.96
C LYS A 55 -5.85 -11.25 -4.26
N GLU A 56 -4.54 -11.27 -4.29
CA GLU A 56 -3.75 -10.85 -5.44
C GLU A 56 -2.96 -12.03 -5.97
N ILE A 57 -3.11 -12.33 -7.26
CA ILE A 57 -2.43 -13.43 -7.93
C ILE A 57 -1.44 -12.82 -8.92
N PHE A 58 -0.16 -13.05 -8.66
CA PHE A 58 0.95 -12.60 -9.51
C PHE A 58 1.34 -13.73 -10.44
N HIS A 59 1.13 -13.54 -11.73
CA HIS A 59 1.52 -14.52 -12.75
C HIS A 59 2.99 -14.30 -13.11
N THR A 60 3.84 -15.25 -12.71
CA THR A 60 5.28 -15.17 -12.97
C THR A 60 5.73 -16.32 -13.87
N ARG A 61 6.94 -16.23 -14.40
CA ARG A 61 7.53 -17.29 -15.24
C ARG A 61 7.70 -18.60 -14.49
N SER A 62 7.88 -18.54 -13.17
CA SER A 62 8.06 -19.72 -12.31
C SER A 62 6.74 -20.22 -11.71
N GLY A 63 5.60 -19.63 -12.08
CA GLY A 63 4.27 -20.00 -11.61
C GLY A 63 3.54 -18.84 -10.95
N ASP A 64 2.35 -19.11 -10.45
CA ASP A 64 1.51 -18.11 -9.79
C ASP A 64 1.88 -17.97 -8.32
N ILE A 65 1.95 -16.71 -7.86
CA ILE A 65 2.15 -16.38 -6.45
C ILE A 65 0.89 -15.70 -5.95
N GLU A 66 0.26 -16.30 -4.95
CA GLU A 66 -0.93 -15.75 -4.33
C GLU A 66 -0.56 -14.97 -3.06
N LYS A 67 -1.08 -13.75 -2.93
CA LYS A 67 -0.95 -12.94 -1.72
C LYS A 67 -2.33 -12.55 -1.22
N GLN A 68 -2.52 -12.58 0.07
CA GLN A 68 -3.75 -12.14 0.71
C GLN A 68 -3.45 -11.02 1.71
N LYS A 69 -4.31 -10.00 1.69
CA LYS A 69 -4.24 -8.85 2.59
C LYS A 69 -5.59 -8.61 3.23
N LEU A 70 -5.59 -8.36 4.53
CA LEU A 70 -6.76 -7.88 5.23
C LEU A 70 -6.70 -6.35 5.25
N VAL A 71 -7.74 -5.70 4.75
CA VAL A 71 -7.83 -4.23 4.76
C VAL A 71 -9.00 -3.78 5.61
N GLN A 72 -8.72 -2.92 6.58
CA GLN A 72 -9.72 -2.29 7.43
C GLN A 72 -9.82 -0.82 7.11
N PHE A 73 -11.05 -0.33 6.94
CA PHE A 73 -11.35 1.06 6.59
C PHE A 73 -11.82 1.86 7.79
N TYR A 74 -11.37 3.10 7.86
CA TYR A 74 -11.80 4.09 8.84
C TYR A 74 -12.25 5.36 8.08
N PRO A 75 -13.47 5.34 7.47
CA PRO A 75 -13.91 6.42 6.57
C PRO A 75 -13.98 7.79 7.23
N ASP A 76 -14.35 7.85 8.51
CA ASP A 76 -14.45 9.12 9.25
C ASP A 76 -13.08 9.78 9.48
N ARG A 77 -12.02 9.01 9.36
CA ARG A 77 -10.63 9.47 9.50
C ARG A 77 -9.89 9.49 8.17
N LEU A 78 -10.55 9.15 7.07
CA LEU A 78 -9.95 9.02 5.75
C LEU A 78 -8.67 8.18 5.79
N SER A 79 -8.74 7.05 6.48
CA SER A 79 -7.60 6.17 6.68
C SER A 79 -7.97 4.70 6.51
N TRP A 80 -6.97 3.88 6.27
CA TRP A 80 -7.13 2.43 6.19
C TRP A 80 -5.83 1.74 6.60
N VAL A 81 -5.95 0.49 7.01
CA VAL A 81 -4.82 -0.36 7.42
C VAL A 81 -4.86 -1.65 6.63
N SER A 82 -3.73 -2.00 6.02
CA SER A 82 -3.54 -3.26 5.32
C SER A 82 -2.63 -4.16 6.14
N THR A 83 -3.06 -5.41 6.37
CA THR A 83 -2.25 -6.43 7.03
C THR A 83 -2.01 -7.58 6.04
N HIS A 84 -0.76 -7.91 5.79
CA HIS A 84 -0.41 -9.03 4.93
C HIS A 84 -0.62 -10.34 5.69
N LEU A 85 -1.44 -11.23 5.15
CA LEU A 85 -1.76 -12.51 5.77
C LEU A 85 -0.87 -13.64 5.29
N THR A 86 -0.30 -13.50 4.09
CA THR A 86 0.54 -14.51 3.44
C THR A 86 1.75 -13.85 2.77
N GLY A 87 2.66 -14.67 2.28
CA GLY A 87 3.83 -14.22 1.53
C GLY A 87 5.07 -14.01 2.39
N PRO A 88 6.18 -13.59 1.75
CA PRO A 88 7.46 -13.45 2.44
C PRO A 88 7.47 -12.36 3.51
N ASN A 89 6.54 -11.42 3.43
CA ASN A 89 6.38 -10.35 4.43
C ASN A 89 5.07 -10.46 5.21
N LYS A 90 4.59 -11.69 5.44
CA LYS A 90 3.35 -11.89 6.20
C LYS A 90 3.43 -11.22 7.57
N TYR A 91 2.26 -10.75 8.04
CA TYR A 91 2.06 -9.97 9.26
C TYR A 91 2.54 -8.53 9.20
N SER A 92 3.15 -8.09 8.09
CA SER A 92 3.43 -6.67 7.86
C SER A 92 2.14 -5.88 7.84
N GLN A 93 2.18 -4.68 8.42
CA GLN A 93 1.06 -3.75 8.42
C GLN A 93 1.46 -2.43 7.78
N PHE A 94 0.54 -1.88 7.01
CA PHE A 94 0.72 -0.59 6.34
C PHE A 94 -0.44 0.31 6.70
N ILE A 95 -0.14 1.48 7.22
CA ILE A 95 -1.13 2.45 7.71
C ILE A 95 -1.14 3.63 6.75
N TYR A 96 -2.32 3.93 6.22
CA TYR A 96 -2.56 4.98 5.24
C TYR A 96 -3.51 6.01 5.84
N GLU A 97 -3.05 7.25 5.92
CA GLU A 97 -3.83 8.34 6.48
C GLU A 97 -3.83 9.52 5.51
N VAL A 98 -5.01 9.93 5.05
CA VAL A 98 -5.16 11.07 4.15
C VAL A 98 -5.62 12.28 4.95
N SER A 99 -4.88 13.39 4.85
CA SER A 99 -5.21 14.66 5.50
C SER A 99 -5.42 15.77 4.46
N ALA A 100 -6.33 16.68 4.74
CA ALA A 100 -6.60 17.79 3.86
C ALA A 100 -5.48 18.84 3.96
N GLU A 101 -5.09 19.40 2.80
CA GLU A 101 -4.21 20.56 2.69
C GLU A 101 -4.93 21.66 1.90
N GLY A 102 -6.14 21.99 2.32
CA GLY A 102 -7.04 22.89 1.61
C GLY A 102 -8.17 22.13 0.94
N ASN A 103 -8.99 22.83 0.15
CA ASN A 103 -10.19 22.22 -0.45
C ASN A 103 -9.90 21.30 -1.63
N ASN A 104 -8.78 21.50 -2.33
CA ASN A 104 -8.44 20.79 -3.55
C ASN A 104 -7.04 20.16 -3.49
N ALA A 105 -6.51 20.00 -2.30
CA ALA A 105 -5.22 19.37 -2.09
C ALA A 105 -5.25 18.52 -0.82
N SER A 106 -4.45 17.47 -0.82
CA SER A 106 -4.35 16.55 0.31
C SER A 106 -2.98 15.91 0.36
N ARG A 107 -2.75 15.16 1.42
CA ARG A 107 -1.50 14.45 1.65
C ARG A 107 -1.77 13.07 2.21
N LEU A 108 -1.14 12.07 1.64
CA LEU A 108 -1.08 10.74 2.21
C LEU A 108 0.11 10.68 3.17
N ASN A 109 -0.14 10.23 4.39
CA ASN A 109 0.88 9.84 5.35
C ASN A 109 0.89 8.32 5.41
N PHE A 110 2.01 7.73 5.01
CA PHE A 110 2.19 6.29 4.93
C PHE A 110 3.15 5.84 6.01
N THR A 111 2.73 4.87 6.82
CA THR A 111 3.58 4.27 7.86
C THR A 111 3.63 2.77 7.63
N ALA A 112 4.83 2.23 7.53
CA ALA A 112 5.04 0.80 7.36
C ALA A 112 5.59 0.16 8.62
N LEU A 113 5.01 -0.98 8.96
CA LEU A 113 5.53 -1.92 9.93
C LEU A 113 5.80 -3.21 9.16
N HIS A 114 6.93 -3.24 8.46
CA HIS A 114 7.32 -4.38 7.65
C HIS A 114 7.94 -5.46 8.52
N ILE A 115 7.48 -6.70 8.36
CA ILE A 115 8.04 -7.86 9.06
C ILE A 115 8.90 -8.63 8.08
N GLU A 116 10.19 -8.69 8.37
CA GLU A 116 11.17 -9.43 7.59
C GLU A 116 11.43 -10.78 8.24
N HIS A 117 11.15 -11.86 7.50
CA HIS A 117 11.34 -13.24 7.96
C HIS A 117 12.69 -13.80 7.49
N GLU A 118 13.73 -12.99 7.62
CA GLU A 118 15.08 -13.36 7.20
C GLU A 118 15.64 -14.48 8.07
N LYS A 119 16.33 -15.43 7.46
CA LYS A 119 16.99 -16.54 8.18
C LYS A 119 18.34 -16.15 8.73
N GLU A 120 18.96 -15.14 8.14
CA GLU A 120 20.27 -14.65 8.56
C GLU A 120 20.14 -13.55 9.61
N ILE A 121 21.20 -13.38 10.40
CA ILE A 121 21.25 -12.31 11.40
C ILE A 121 21.46 -10.98 10.67
N MET A 122 20.57 -10.04 10.91
CA MET A 122 20.65 -8.68 10.37
C MET A 122 21.28 -7.73 11.40
N THR A 123 22.26 -6.96 10.96
CA THR A 123 22.84 -5.88 11.76
C THR A 123 21.92 -4.65 11.74
N LYS A 124 22.17 -3.68 12.62
CA LYS A 124 21.45 -2.39 12.60
C LYS A 124 21.63 -1.68 11.26
N THR A 125 22.80 -1.78 10.65
CA THR A 125 23.08 -1.21 9.33
C THR A 125 22.24 -1.90 8.26
N ASP A 126 22.17 -3.23 8.28
CA ASP A 126 21.34 -4.00 7.32
C ASP A 126 19.87 -3.59 7.42
N ILE A 127 19.36 -3.46 8.64
CA ILE A 127 17.96 -3.06 8.89
C ILE A 127 17.71 -1.65 8.34
N LYS A 128 18.63 -0.71 8.56
CA LYS A 128 18.50 0.65 8.03
C LYS A 128 18.53 0.68 6.51
N LEU A 129 19.44 -0.04 5.89
CA LEU A 129 19.54 -0.12 4.43
C LEU A 129 18.27 -0.72 3.82
N LEU A 130 17.71 -1.75 4.44
CA LEU A 130 16.46 -2.33 4.00
C LEU A 130 15.30 -1.35 4.16
N ALA A 131 15.22 -0.64 5.28
CA ALA A 131 14.19 0.38 5.49
C ALA A 131 14.27 1.48 4.43
N ASP A 132 15.47 1.97 4.12
CA ASP A 132 15.67 3.00 3.10
C ASP A 132 15.25 2.50 1.71
N LYS A 133 15.60 1.26 1.37
CA LYS A 133 15.22 0.65 0.09
C LYS A 133 13.70 0.50 -0.04
N LEU A 134 13.05 -0.06 0.98
CA LEU A 134 11.60 -0.27 0.97
C LEU A 134 10.86 1.07 0.91
N CYS A 135 11.31 2.05 1.66
CA CYS A 135 10.75 3.40 1.65
C CYS A 135 10.84 4.03 0.25
N LYS A 136 11.98 3.89 -0.39
CA LYS A 136 12.20 4.41 -1.75
C LYS A 136 11.30 3.72 -2.77
N ASP A 137 11.18 2.39 -2.69
CA ASP A 137 10.36 1.61 -3.62
C ASP A 137 8.87 1.97 -3.47
N ASP A 138 8.38 2.03 -2.24
CA ASP A 138 6.98 2.38 -1.96
C ASP A 138 6.67 3.84 -2.33
N SER A 139 7.59 4.76 -2.03
CA SER A 139 7.45 6.17 -2.43
C SER A 139 7.33 6.33 -3.94
N LYS A 140 8.12 5.57 -4.69
CA LYS A 140 8.07 5.58 -6.16
C LYS A 140 6.72 5.08 -6.68
N ALA A 141 6.20 3.99 -6.11
CA ALA A 141 4.89 3.45 -6.48
C ALA A 141 3.79 4.49 -6.22
N TRP A 142 3.81 5.14 -5.07
CA TRP A 142 2.81 6.15 -4.72
C TRP A 142 2.89 7.42 -5.56
N LYS A 143 4.07 7.80 -6.04
CA LYS A 143 4.20 8.89 -7.02
C LYS A 143 3.47 8.56 -8.32
N LEU A 144 3.57 7.32 -8.79
CA LEU A 144 2.86 6.87 -9.99
C LEU A 144 1.35 6.87 -9.76
N LEU A 145 0.89 6.36 -8.61
CA LEU A 145 -0.52 6.36 -8.25
C LEU A 145 -1.08 7.78 -8.13
N ALA A 146 -0.33 8.69 -7.51
CA ALA A 146 -0.73 10.10 -7.37
C ALA A 146 -0.94 10.75 -8.74
N LYS A 147 -0.04 10.54 -9.70
CA LYS A 147 -0.17 11.06 -11.06
C LYS A 147 -1.38 10.49 -11.77
N ALA A 148 -1.63 9.20 -11.63
CA ALA A 148 -2.79 8.54 -12.23
C ALA A 148 -4.10 9.07 -11.64
N MET A 149 -4.17 9.22 -10.32
CA MET A 149 -5.32 9.79 -9.62
C MET A 149 -5.62 11.21 -10.08
N GLU A 150 -4.62 12.07 -10.11
CA GLU A 150 -4.75 13.47 -10.52
C GLU A 150 -5.23 13.57 -11.97
N LYS A 151 -4.68 12.75 -12.85
CA LYS A 151 -5.09 12.70 -14.25
C LYS A 151 -6.55 12.28 -14.40
N GLU A 152 -7.01 11.33 -13.61
CA GLU A 152 -8.38 10.83 -13.64
C GLU A 152 -9.39 11.82 -13.03
N LEU A 153 -9.07 12.36 -11.85
CA LEU A 153 -10.00 13.17 -11.06
C LEU A 153 -10.01 14.66 -11.41
N ASN A 154 -8.98 15.16 -12.07
CA ASN A 154 -8.86 16.57 -12.49
C ASN A 154 -9.14 16.78 -14.00
N LYS A 155 -9.88 15.89 -14.59
CA LYS A 155 -10.34 16.06 -15.99
C LYS A 155 -11.35 17.18 -16.12
#